data_940eeb9336d3e9caace0736dfc7d0a43
#
_entry.id   940eeb9336d3e9caace0736dfc7d0a43
#
_cell.length_a   1.000
_cell.length_b   1.000
_cell.length_c   1.000
_cell.angle_alpha   90.00
_cell.angle_beta   90.00
_cell.angle_gamma   90.00
#
_symmetry.space_group_name_H-M   'P 1'
#
loop_
_entity.id
_entity.type
_entity.pdbx_description
1 polymer ?
#
loop_
_entity_poly.entity_id
_entity_poly.type
_entity_poly.pdbx_seq_one_letter_code
_entity_poly.pdbx_strand_id
1 'polypeptide(L)'
;MKNYGRSYPYLSLCGLNCSLCTMHLSGYCPGCGGGEGNQPCSFFKCAGEHGSVEFCYMCESFPCDKYDHATEFDSFITHQNMIQDSVKARQIGKEAYKAEQEEKAEILKVLLDNYNDGRRKTFYSIAVNLLELQDIREVMEHIKTEINPENTGKEKAAAAAGYFQAAADRKVVVLKLRKKPSTPSGQKQKDTE
;
A
#
# COMPACT_ATOMS: atom_id res chain seq x y z
N MET A 1 7.67 0.63 23.10
CA MET A 1 8.05 1.20 21.78
C MET A 1 7.87 2.72 21.70
N LYS A 2 7.80 3.42 22.85
CA LYS A 2 7.51 4.86 22.91
C LYS A 2 8.67 5.79 22.54
N ASN A 3 9.89 5.29 22.29
CA ASN A 3 11.08 6.13 22.20
C ASN A 3 11.80 6.11 20.85
N TYR A 4 11.20 5.54 19.81
CA TYR A 4 11.79 5.54 18.49
C TYR A 4 10.92 6.37 17.55
N GLY A 5 11.24 7.68 17.45
CA GLY A 5 10.62 8.59 16.51
C GLY A 5 11.20 8.39 15.11
N ARG A 6 10.33 8.31 14.10
CA ARG A 6 10.73 8.26 12.68
C ARG A 6 10.50 9.61 12.01
N SER A 7 11.40 9.94 11.09
CA SER A 7 11.28 11.18 10.29
C SER A 7 10.23 11.05 9.19
N TYR A 8 9.91 9.80 8.76
CA TYR A 8 9.01 9.51 7.63
C TYR A 8 7.95 8.46 8.03
N PRO A 9 6.98 8.77 8.93
CA PRO A 9 6.02 7.79 9.42
C PRO A 9 5.04 7.28 8.36
N TYR A 10 4.82 8.01 7.27
CA TYR A 10 3.99 7.63 6.13
C TYR A 10 4.70 6.70 5.13
N LEU A 11 6.04 6.65 5.15
CA LEU A 11 6.82 5.62 4.47
C LEU A 11 7.25 4.59 5.51
N SER A 12 6.73 3.38 5.41
CA SER A 12 7.09 2.34 6.38
C SER A 12 8.56 1.97 6.26
N LEU A 13 9.17 1.70 7.40
CA LEU A 13 10.55 1.23 7.45
C LEU A 13 10.75 -0.09 6.69
N CYS A 14 9.70 -0.90 6.56
CA CYS A 14 9.72 -2.21 5.88
C CYS A 14 9.40 -2.15 4.38
N GLY A 15 9.20 -0.96 3.79
CA GLY A 15 8.89 -0.80 2.37
C GLY A 15 7.39 -0.79 2.01
N LEU A 16 6.49 -0.85 3.01
CA LEU A 16 5.08 -0.58 2.74
C LEU A 16 4.84 0.92 2.53
N ASN A 17 4.05 1.28 1.54
CA ASN A 17 3.69 2.67 1.26
C ASN A 17 2.45 3.09 2.07
N CYS A 18 2.64 3.37 3.36
CA CYS A 18 1.55 3.67 4.28
C CYS A 18 0.70 4.88 3.85
N SER A 19 1.26 5.84 3.13
CA SER A 19 0.53 6.97 2.53
C SER A 19 -0.57 6.53 1.56
N LEU A 20 -0.44 5.34 0.96
CA LEU A 20 -1.41 4.75 0.04
C LEU A 20 -2.35 3.75 0.72
N CYS A 21 -2.23 3.57 2.04
CA CYS A 21 -3.05 2.65 2.82
C CYS A 21 -4.43 3.25 3.12
N THR A 22 -5.48 2.50 2.87
CA THR A 22 -6.86 2.95 3.13
C THR A 22 -7.11 3.26 4.60
N MET A 23 -6.45 2.57 5.53
CA MET A 23 -6.55 2.84 6.98
C MET A 23 -5.87 4.15 7.37
N HIS A 24 -4.72 4.46 6.75
CA HIS A 24 -4.03 5.74 6.96
C HIS A 24 -4.82 6.90 6.36
N LEU A 25 -5.27 6.77 5.11
CA LEU A 25 -6.09 7.79 4.42
C LEU A 25 -7.41 8.09 5.13
N SER A 26 -7.95 7.14 5.89
CA SER A 26 -9.17 7.34 6.69
C SER A 26 -8.91 7.81 8.12
N GLY A 27 -7.66 8.12 8.49
CA GLY A 27 -7.30 8.61 9.82
C GLY A 27 -7.28 7.55 10.94
N TYR A 28 -7.46 6.27 10.62
CA TYR A 28 -7.44 5.17 11.61
C TYR A 28 -6.03 4.72 12.01
N CYS A 29 -5.03 5.06 11.22
CA CYS A 29 -3.64 4.68 11.45
C CYS A 29 -2.72 5.88 11.25
N PRO A 30 -1.87 6.22 12.24
CA PRO A 30 -0.96 7.37 12.17
C PRO A 30 0.25 7.12 11.24
N GLY A 31 0.39 5.94 10.68
CA GLY A 31 1.58 5.52 9.94
C GLY A 31 2.64 4.83 10.80
N CYS A 32 3.73 4.41 10.19
CA CYS A 32 4.77 3.62 10.82
C CYS A 32 5.63 4.47 11.78
N GLY A 33 5.44 4.30 13.08
CA GLY A 33 6.11 5.11 14.10
C GLY A 33 5.48 6.50 14.31
N GLY A 34 4.30 6.75 13.77
CA GLY A 34 3.63 8.06 13.82
C GLY A 34 2.90 8.36 15.14
N GLY A 35 3.03 7.53 16.16
CA GLY A 35 2.46 7.78 17.49
C GLY A 35 1.49 6.73 17.98
N GLU A 36 0.52 7.14 18.80
CA GLU A 36 -0.49 6.26 19.36
C GLU A 36 -1.38 5.63 18.27
N GLY A 37 -1.82 4.40 18.48
CA GLY A 37 -2.61 3.64 17.50
C GLY A 37 -1.80 2.75 16.56
N ASN A 38 -0.46 2.84 16.58
CA ASN A 38 0.38 1.89 15.86
C ASN A 38 0.23 0.48 16.42
N GLN A 39 -0.03 -0.47 15.55
CA GLN A 39 -0.03 -1.87 15.94
C GLN A 39 1.38 -2.36 16.24
N PRO A 40 1.56 -3.31 17.17
CA PRO A 40 2.84 -3.96 17.38
C PRO A 40 3.38 -4.54 16.07
N CYS A 41 4.60 -4.15 15.69
CA CYS A 41 5.21 -4.53 14.42
C CYS A 41 6.59 -5.14 14.68
N SER A 42 6.81 -6.36 14.18
CA SER A 42 8.10 -7.05 14.31
C SER A 42 9.25 -6.34 13.60
N PHE A 43 8.98 -5.68 12.50
CA PHE A 43 9.97 -4.85 11.79
C PHE A 43 10.37 -3.64 12.61
N PHE A 44 9.40 -2.93 13.21
CA PHE A 44 9.67 -1.75 14.02
C PHE A 44 10.49 -2.11 15.27
N LYS A 45 10.17 -3.21 15.95
CA LYS A 45 10.95 -3.72 17.07
C LYS A 45 12.38 -4.06 16.65
N CYS A 46 12.52 -4.81 15.55
CA CYS A 46 13.81 -5.20 14.99
C CYS A 46 14.68 -3.98 14.63
N ALA A 47 14.11 -2.96 13.99
CA ALA A 47 14.83 -1.73 13.66
C ALA A 47 15.40 -1.04 14.91
N GLY A 48 14.66 -1.00 16.01
CA GLY A 48 15.12 -0.48 17.29
C GLY A 48 16.30 -1.27 17.87
N GLU A 49 16.32 -2.58 17.69
CA GLU A 49 17.41 -3.48 18.13
C GLU A 49 18.65 -3.38 17.23
N HIS A 50 18.51 -2.88 15.98
CA HIS A 50 19.59 -2.73 15.00
C HIS A 50 19.95 -1.26 14.73
N GLY A 51 20.13 -0.49 15.79
CA GLY A 51 20.62 0.88 15.72
C GLY A 51 19.56 1.91 15.32
N SER A 52 18.27 1.58 15.46
CA SER A 52 17.14 2.47 15.16
C SER A 52 17.18 3.01 13.72
N VAL A 53 17.43 2.12 12.77
CA VAL A 53 17.46 2.48 11.33
C VAL A 53 16.13 3.05 10.87
N GLU A 54 16.17 4.12 10.07
CA GLU A 54 14.96 4.75 9.52
C GLU A 54 14.23 3.85 8.53
N PHE A 55 14.97 3.06 7.74
CA PHE A 55 14.43 2.10 6.78
C PHE A 55 15.19 0.77 6.85
N CYS A 56 14.48 -0.34 6.66
CA CYS A 56 15.08 -1.67 6.66
C CYS A 56 16.21 -1.83 5.64
N TYR A 57 16.14 -1.14 4.50
CA TYR A 57 17.22 -1.19 3.49
C TYR A 57 18.54 -0.56 3.95
N MET A 58 18.55 0.14 5.09
CA MET A 58 19.78 0.66 5.73
C MET A 58 20.43 -0.39 6.65
N CYS A 59 19.75 -1.49 6.95
CA CYS A 59 20.29 -2.61 7.72
C CYS A 59 21.17 -3.49 6.83
N GLU A 60 22.31 -3.95 7.36
CA GLU A 60 23.24 -4.83 6.64
C GLU A 60 22.61 -6.20 6.28
N SER A 61 21.62 -6.64 7.06
CA SER A 61 20.91 -7.89 6.82
C SER A 61 19.72 -7.77 5.84
N PHE A 62 19.52 -6.62 5.21
CA PHE A 62 18.40 -6.44 4.28
C PHE A 62 18.66 -7.06 2.89
N PRO A 63 17.67 -7.80 2.30
CA PRO A 63 16.45 -8.31 2.92
C PRO A 63 16.75 -9.48 3.85
N CYS A 64 16.05 -9.58 4.99
CA CYS A 64 16.23 -10.63 5.99
C CYS A 64 15.00 -11.55 6.07
N ASP A 65 15.12 -12.66 6.78
CA ASP A 65 14.10 -13.72 6.95
C ASP A 65 12.71 -13.21 7.37
N LYS A 66 12.64 -11.98 7.96
CA LYS A 66 11.36 -11.37 8.30
C LYS A 66 10.47 -11.05 7.08
N TYR A 67 11.09 -10.90 5.91
CA TYR A 67 10.36 -10.66 4.65
C TYR A 67 9.71 -11.92 4.08
N ASP A 68 10.24 -13.12 4.37
CA ASP A 68 9.74 -14.38 3.83
C ASP A 68 8.25 -14.58 4.12
N HIS A 69 7.83 -14.28 5.36
CA HIS A 69 6.42 -14.38 5.75
C HIS A 69 5.62 -13.09 5.53
N ALA A 70 6.30 -11.93 5.55
CA ALA A 70 5.63 -10.65 5.42
C ALA A 70 5.11 -10.40 4.00
N THR A 71 5.77 -10.98 2.98
CA THR A 71 5.40 -10.84 1.57
C THR A 71 4.42 -11.91 1.08
N GLU A 72 4.09 -12.91 1.89
CA GLU A 72 3.20 -14.01 1.48
C GLU A 72 1.74 -13.57 1.34
N PHE A 73 1.23 -12.81 2.31
CA PHE A 73 -0.14 -12.32 2.34
C PHE A 73 -0.19 -10.82 2.56
N ASP A 74 -1.27 -10.20 2.07
CA ASP A 74 -1.50 -8.78 2.19
C ASP A 74 -2.37 -8.47 3.43
N SER A 75 -2.26 -7.24 3.94
CA SER A 75 -3.09 -6.70 5.02
C SER A 75 -4.18 -5.76 4.45
N PHE A 76 -4.35 -4.58 5.04
CA PHE A 76 -5.16 -3.49 4.46
C PHE A 76 -4.49 -2.82 3.26
N ILE A 77 -3.22 -3.10 3.05
CA ILE A 77 -2.41 -2.65 1.94
C ILE A 77 -1.70 -3.86 1.34
N THR A 78 -1.37 -3.81 0.05
CA THR A 78 -0.59 -4.87 -0.59
C THR A 78 0.85 -4.89 -0.08
N HIS A 79 1.39 -6.09 0.09
CA HIS A 79 2.78 -6.34 0.51
C HIS A 79 3.67 -6.78 -0.66
N GLN A 80 3.10 -6.83 -1.88
CA GLN A 80 3.77 -7.44 -3.04
C GLN A 80 5.10 -6.76 -3.38
N ASN A 81 5.17 -5.43 -3.24
CA ASN A 81 6.34 -4.64 -3.63
C ASN A 81 7.24 -4.22 -2.46
N MET A 82 7.03 -4.73 -1.24
CA MET A 82 7.80 -4.28 -0.05
C MET A 82 9.32 -4.25 -0.27
N ILE A 83 9.88 -5.32 -0.85
CA ILE A 83 11.32 -5.43 -1.09
C ILE A 83 11.72 -4.54 -2.26
N GLN A 84 10.98 -4.59 -3.38
CA GLN A 84 11.24 -3.79 -4.58
C GLN A 84 11.19 -2.29 -4.27
N ASP A 85 10.19 -1.86 -3.52
CA ASP A 85 10.01 -0.47 -3.08
C ASP A 85 11.15 -0.01 -2.17
N SER A 86 11.61 -0.88 -1.27
CA SER A 86 12.79 -0.61 -0.43
C SER A 86 14.07 -0.51 -1.27
N VAL A 87 14.25 -1.38 -2.26
CA VAL A 87 15.39 -1.34 -3.19
C VAL A 87 15.34 -0.07 -4.04
N LYS A 88 14.17 0.27 -4.59
CA LYS A 88 13.95 1.51 -5.35
C LYS A 88 14.29 2.74 -4.51
N ALA A 89 13.77 2.81 -3.27
CA ALA A 89 14.04 3.91 -2.35
C ALA A 89 15.55 4.06 -2.05
N ARG A 90 16.29 2.95 -1.94
CA ARG A 90 17.74 2.95 -1.78
C ARG A 90 18.46 3.47 -3.04
N GLN A 91 17.98 3.12 -4.22
CA GLN A 91 18.60 3.47 -5.50
C GLN A 91 18.41 4.93 -5.87
N ILE A 92 17.18 5.45 -5.78
CA ILE A 92 16.86 6.84 -6.18
C ILE A 92 16.99 7.85 -5.03
N GLY A 93 17.22 7.36 -3.81
CA GLY A 93 17.27 8.18 -2.60
C GLY A 93 15.89 8.44 -1.99
N LYS A 94 15.90 8.62 -0.67
CA LYS A 94 14.67 8.74 0.13
C LYS A 94 13.80 9.94 -0.26
N GLU A 95 14.41 11.07 -0.65
CA GLU A 95 13.66 12.29 -1.00
C GLU A 95 12.93 12.14 -2.34
N ALA A 96 13.61 11.57 -3.35
CA ALA A 96 12.98 11.29 -4.65
C ALA A 96 11.87 10.24 -4.51
N TYR A 97 12.11 9.19 -3.73
CA TYR A 97 11.08 8.18 -3.45
C TYR A 97 9.89 8.76 -2.68
N LYS A 98 10.14 9.64 -1.71
CA LYS A 98 9.09 10.36 -0.98
C LYS A 98 8.23 11.18 -1.95
N ALA A 99 8.83 11.97 -2.82
CA ALA A 99 8.10 12.79 -3.79
C ALA A 99 7.23 11.92 -4.72
N GLU A 100 7.74 10.77 -5.17
CA GLU A 100 6.94 9.81 -5.94
C GLU A 100 5.72 9.30 -5.17
N GLN A 101 5.88 8.95 -3.89
CA GLN A 101 4.78 8.44 -3.07
C GLN A 101 3.77 9.54 -2.73
N GLU A 102 4.20 10.78 -2.54
CA GLU A 102 3.32 11.92 -2.34
C GLU A 102 2.45 12.17 -3.57
N GLU A 103 3.02 12.14 -4.78
CA GLU A 103 2.25 12.26 -6.01
C GLU A 103 1.26 11.10 -6.20
N LYS A 104 1.67 9.87 -5.93
CA LYS A 104 0.76 8.70 -5.93
C LYS A 104 -0.40 8.88 -4.93
N ALA A 105 -0.13 9.45 -3.75
CA ALA A 105 -1.16 9.70 -2.74
C ALA A 105 -2.15 10.79 -3.19
N GLU A 106 -1.68 11.84 -3.83
CA GLU A 106 -2.55 12.88 -4.41
C GLU A 106 -3.43 12.31 -5.52
N ILE A 107 -2.86 11.50 -6.43
CA ILE A 107 -3.63 10.81 -7.46
C ILE A 107 -4.69 9.89 -6.83
N LEU A 108 -4.31 9.12 -5.81
CA LEU A 108 -5.26 8.26 -5.11
C LEU A 108 -6.40 9.06 -4.50
N LYS A 109 -6.12 10.22 -3.91
CA LYS A 109 -7.15 11.11 -3.39
C LYS A 109 -8.09 11.58 -4.49
N VAL A 110 -7.58 12.03 -5.63
CA VAL A 110 -8.40 12.42 -6.80
C VAL A 110 -9.30 11.28 -7.26
N LEU A 111 -8.77 10.05 -7.31
CA LEU A 111 -9.54 8.86 -7.69
C LEU A 111 -10.67 8.56 -6.69
N LEU A 112 -10.40 8.68 -5.41
CA LEU A 112 -11.38 8.43 -4.35
C LEU A 112 -12.48 9.49 -4.30
N ASP A 113 -12.14 10.75 -4.57
CA ASP A 113 -13.06 11.88 -4.52
C ASP A 113 -13.96 11.94 -5.77
N ASN A 114 -13.44 11.61 -6.97
CA ASN A 114 -14.12 11.87 -8.25
C ASN A 114 -14.54 10.61 -9.03
N TYR A 115 -13.90 9.47 -8.77
CA TYR A 115 -14.06 8.23 -9.55
C TYR A 115 -14.38 7.01 -8.70
N ASN A 116 -14.94 7.20 -7.49
CA ASN A 116 -15.27 6.11 -6.58
C ASN A 116 -16.77 6.03 -6.35
N ASP A 117 -17.34 4.86 -6.62
CA ASP A 117 -18.74 4.52 -6.39
C ASP A 117 -19.01 3.91 -4.98
N GLY A 118 -18.07 4.09 -4.05
CA GLY A 118 -18.10 3.51 -2.70
C GLY A 118 -17.50 2.08 -2.61
N ARG A 119 -17.13 1.45 -3.73
CA ARG A 119 -16.66 0.06 -3.78
C ARG A 119 -15.21 -0.09 -4.28
N ARG A 120 -14.60 0.98 -4.81
CA ARG A 120 -13.32 0.91 -5.51
C ARG A 120 -12.11 1.38 -4.70
N LYS A 121 -12.31 1.77 -3.45
CA LYS A 121 -11.24 2.27 -2.57
C LYS A 121 -10.03 1.32 -2.51
N THR A 122 -10.28 0.03 -2.25
CA THR A 122 -9.22 -0.98 -2.18
C THR A 122 -8.58 -1.20 -3.56
N PHE A 123 -9.36 -1.24 -4.62
CA PHE A 123 -8.86 -1.40 -5.99
C PHE A 123 -7.88 -0.30 -6.36
N TYR A 124 -8.25 0.97 -6.17
CA TYR A 124 -7.37 2.11 -6.47
C TYR A 124 -6.13 2.13 -5.59
N SER A 125 -6.28 1.82 -4.28
CA SER A 125 -5.12 1.69 -3.39
C SER A 125 -4.12 0.65 -3.89
N ILE A 126 -4.58 -0.51 -4.37
CA ILE A 126 -3.71 -1.54 -4.94
C ILE A 126 -3.08 -1.06 -6.26
N ALA A 127 -3.86 -0.46 -7.15
CA ALA A 127 -3.39 -0.01 -8.45
C ALA A 127 -2.26 1.02 -8.32
N VAL A 128 -2.44 2.05 -7.48
CA VAL A 128 -1.39 3.07 -7.26
C VAL A 128 -0.18 2.53 -6.50
N ASN A 129 -0.34 1.45 -5.72
CA ASN A 129 0.80 0.79 -5.09
C ASN A 129 1.63 -0.03 -6.08
N LEU A 130 0.96 -0.80 -6.96
CA LEU A 130 1.64 -1.81 -7.79
C LEU A 130 2.09 -1.28 -9.15
N LEU A 131 1.47 -0.22 -9.66
CA LEU A 131 1.86 0.38 -10.93
C LEU A 131 2.96 1.44 -10.73
N GLU A 132 3.84 1.57 -11.72
CA GLU A 132 4.82 2.65 -11.74
C GLU A 132 4.15 4.00 -11.93
N LEU A 133 4.74 5.06 -11.36
CA LEU A 133 4.15 6.42 -11.40
C LEU A 133 3.88 6.88 -12.84
N GLN A 134 4.75 6.54 -13.79
CA GLN A 134 4.57 6.91 -15.19
C GLN A 134 3.31 6.25 -15.80
N ASP A 135 3.09 4.96 -15.54
CA ASP A 135 1.88 4.25 -16.00
C ASP A 135 0.61 4.87 -15.38
N ILE A 136 0.68 5.26 -14.11
CA ILE A 136 -0.42 5.93 -13.42
C ILE A 136 -0.72 7.29 -14.05
N ARG A 137 0.28 8.08 -14.37
CA ARG A 137 0.13 9.38 -15.06
C ARG A 137 -0.56 9.22 -16.42
N GLU A 138 -0.15 8.22 -17.21
CA GLU A 138 -0.77 7.91 -18.49
C GLU A 138 -2.26 7.54 -18.32
N VAL A 139 -2.57 6.70 -17.35
CA VAL A 139 -3.96 6.36 -17.01
C VAL A 139 -4.76 7.59 -16.60
N MET A 140 -4.19 8.46 -15.77
CA MET A 140 -4.87 9.70 -15.35
C MET A 140 -5.10 10.66 -16.50
N GLU A 141 -4.23 10.69 -17.49
CA GLU A 141 -4.45 11.51 -18.69
C GLU A 141 -5.60 10.95 -19.55
N HIS A 142 -5.66 9.63 -19.76
CA HIS A 142 -6.83 9.01 -20.42
C HIS A 142 -8.13 9.28 -19.67
N ILE A 143 -8.12 9.20 -18.34
CA ILE A 143 -9.29 9.51 -17.51
C ILE A 143 -9.78 10.93 -17.74
N LYS A 144 -8.87 11.90 -17.79
CA LYS A 144 -9.21 13.33 -17.99
C LYS A 144 -9.75 13.62 -19.39
N THR A 145 -9.22 12.95 -20.41
CA THR A 145 -9.54 13.23 -21.82
C THR A 145 -10.73 12.44 -22.33
N GLU A 146 -10.94 11.22 -21.85
CA GLU A 146 -11.90 10.29 -22.44
C GLU A 146 -13.17 10.09 -21.60
N ILE A 147 -13.14 10.36 -20.28
CA ILE A 147 -14.35 10.25 -19.45
C ILE A 147 -15.18 11.51 -19.58
N ASN A 148 -16.41 11.37 -20.10
CA ASN A 148 -17.35 12.49 -20.21
C ASN A 148 -17.67 13.04 -18.80
N PRO A 149 -17.51 14.37 -18.56
CA PRO A 149 -17.86 15.00 -17.29
C PRO A 149 -19.32 14.81 -16.87
N GLU A 150 -20.24 14.62 -17.82
CA GLU A 150 -21.67 14.42 -17.58
C GLU A 150 -22.03 12.99 -17.15
N ASN A 151 -21.08 12.03 -17.22
CA ASN A 151 -21.32 10.67 -16.77
C ASN A 151 -21.67 10.63 -15.29
N THR A 152 -22.52 9.70 -14.92
CA THR A 152 -22.82 9.43 -13.51
C THR A 152 -21.57 9.00 -12.75
N GLY A 153 -21.55 9.18 -11.43
CA GLY A 153 -20.43 8.73 -10.59
C GLY A 153 -20.09 7.23 -10.76
N LYS A 154 -21.11 6.42 -11.03
CA LYS A 154 -20.94 4.98 -11.29
C LYS A 154 -20.24 4.70 -12.64
N GLU A 155 -20.62 5.42 -13.68
CA GLU A 155 -19.99 5.32 -15.00
C GLU A 155 -18.55 5.82 -14.98
N LYS A 156 -18.30 6.97 -14.35
CA LYS A 156 -16.93 7.48 -14.13
C LYS A 156 -16.05 6.47 -13.39
N ALA A 157 -16.57 5.90 -12.31
CA ALA A 157 -15.84 4.90 -11.51
C ALA A 157 -15.56 3.62 -12.31
N ALA A 158 -16.51 3.16 -13.11
CA ALA A 158 -16.33 1.98 -13.95
C ALA A 158 -15.29 2.22 -15.05
N ALA A 159 -15.37 3.35 -15.77
CA ALA A 159 -14.42 3.71 -16.82
C ALA A 159 -13.00 3.88 -16.28
N ALA A 160 -12.83 4.65 -15.20
CA ALA A 160 -11.52 4.85 -14.58
C ALA A 160 -10.89 3.53 -14.11
N ALA A 161 -11.67 2.64 -13.48
CA ALA A 161 -11.19 1.33 -13.09
C ALA A 161 -10.82 0.47 -14.31
N GLY A 162 -11.52 0.59 -15.42
CA GLY A 162 -11.18 -0.08 -16.68
C GLY A 162 -9.80 0.32 -17.20
N TYR A 163 -9.46 1.61 -17.20
CA TYR A 163 -8.15 2.10 -17.62
C TYR A 163 -7.02 1.57 -16.72
N PHE A 164 -7.22 1.57 -15.40
CA PHE A 164 -6.25 1.00 -14.47
C PHE A 164 -6.09 -0.51 -14.67
N GLN A 165 -7.19 -1.24 -14.89
CA GLN A 165 -7.12 -2.68 -15.17
C GLN A 165 -6.36 -2.96 -16.46
N ALA A 166 -6.64 -2.21 -17.54
CA ALA A 166 -5.92 -2.36 -18.80
C ALA A 166 -4.40 -2.06 -18.67
N ALA A 167 -4.03 -1.05 -17.86
CA ALA A 167 -2.62 -0.79 -17.56
C ALA A 167 -1.97 -1.94 -16.79
N ALA A 168 -2.66 -2.49 -15.79
CA ALA A 168 -2.18 -3.62 -15.01
C ALA A 168 -2.03 -4.89 -15.87
N ASP A 169 -2.98 -5.17 -16.76
CA ASP A 169 -2.95 -6.32 -17.67
C ASP A 169 -1.74 -6.24 -18.61
N ARG A 170 -1.42 -5.05 -19.16
CA ARG A 170 -0.21 -4.85 -19.97
C ARG A 170 1.09 -5.12 -19.21
N LYS A 171 1.09 -4.91 -17.90
CA LYS A 171 2.26 -5.13 -17.02
C LYS A 171 2.24 -6.49 -16.33
N VAL A 172 1.23 -7.32 -16.60
CA VAL A 172 1.03 -8.63 -15.95
C VAL A 172 0.91 -8.49 -14.42
N VAL A 173 0.29 -7.41 -13.96
CA VAL A 173 0.06 -7.10 -12.54
C VAL A 173 -1.36 -7.46 -12.14
N VAL A 174 -1.52 -8.21 -11.04
CA VAL A 174 -2.84 -8.59 -10.52
C VAL A 174 -3.29 -7.61 -9.45
N LEU A 175 -4.33 -6.81 -9.74
CA LEU A 175 -4.87 -5.81 -8.83
C LEU A 175 -5.81 -6.42 -7.77
N LYS A 176 -5.28 -7.33 -6.95
CA LYS A 176 -6.02 -8.02 -5.90
C LYS A 176 -5.15 -8.28 -4.68
N LEU A 177 -5.73 -8.10 -3.48
CA LEU A 177 -5.06 -8.49 -2.24
C LEU A 177 -4.98 -10.01 -2.11
N ARG A 178 -3.81 -10.51 -1.71
CA ARG A 178 -3.57 -11.92 -1.39
C ARG A 178 -3.99 -12.15 0.06
N LYS A 179 -5.10 -12.86 0.25
CA LYS A 179 -5.67 -13.15 1.57
C LYS A 179 -5.10 -14.44 2.14
N LYS A 180 -4.89 -14.47 3.45
CA LYS A 180 -4.64 -15.75 4.15
C LYS A 180 -5.81 -16.70 3.91
N PRO A 181 -5.55 -18.01 3.71
CA PRO A 181 -6.60 -19.01 3.74
C PRO A 181 -7.38 -18.91 5.05
N SER A 182 -8.71 -18.91 4.98
CA SER A 182 -9.52 -18.98 6.19
C SER A 182 -9.28 -20.34 6.84
N THR A 183 -8.81 -20.34 8.09
CA THR A 183 -8.79 -21.56 8.89
C THR A 183 -10.23 -22.05 9.02
N PRO A 184 -10.55 -23.33 8.70
CA PRO A 184 -11.87 -23.85 8.93
C PRO A 184 -12.21 -23.62 10.40
N SER A 185 -13.31 -22.92 10.66
CA SER A 185 -13.81 -22.74 12.03
C SER A 185 -14.04 -24.12 12.62
N GLY A 186 -13.26 -24.47 13.67
CA GLY A 186 -13.34 -25.74 14.35
C GLY A 186 -14.77 -26.06 14.71
N GLN A 187 -15.24 -27.24 14.29
CA GLN A 187 -16.42 -27.85 14.81
C GLN A 187 -16.27 -27.93 16.34
N LYS A 188 -17.09 -27.14 17.06
CA LYS A 188 -17.29 -27.39 18.49
C LYS A 188 -17.87 -28.80 18.60
N GLN A 189 -17.04 -29.76 18.99
CA GLN A 189 -17.52 -31.03 19.51
C GLN A 189 -18.42 -30.70 20.69
N LYS A 190 -19.71 -30.97 20.55
CA LYS A 190 -20.63 -31.07 21.68
C LYS A 190 -20.28 -32.41 22.34
N ASP A 191 -19.54 -32.32 23.42
CA ASP A 191 -19.49 -33.43 24.37
C ASP A 191 -20.87 -33.54 25.00
N THR A 192 -21.56 -34.60 24.67
CA THR A 192 -22.79 -35.08 25.33
C THR A 192 -22.35 -35.98 26.48
N GLU A 193 -22.55 -35.52 27.68
CA GLU A 193 -22.83 -36.35 28.85
C GLU A 193 -24.29 -36.23 29.21
#